data_64ee807531d0743a83d799f6b014fab9
#
_entry.id   64ee807531d0743a83d799f6b014fab9
#
_cell.length_a   1.000
_cell.length_b   1.000
_cell.length_c   1.000
_cell.angle_alpha   90.00
_cell.angle_beta   90.00
_cell.angle_gamma   90.00
#
_symmetry.space_group_name_H-M   'P 1'
#
loop_
_entity.id
_entity.type
_entity.pdbx_description
1 polymer ?
#
loop_
_entity_poly.entity_id
_entity_poly.type
_entity_poly.pdbx_seq_one_letter_code
_entity_poly.pdbx_strand_id
1 'polypeptide(L)'
;MEDLRERLYRGVILFVVFFSGGFLSAGIILKKILKLVHIDQVIIATSSPFQFTDIAMDVGFFLAIMVSVPYIIHSFYVFILPALTRSEKIKLFKSIPLSVGLFIVGFFYGFFILYYALGLLASINISLGIANFWNIGQFLTQMLITSALLGLVFELPLLLSLLIKLGITTPQTLKNNRRIAYFLTICLTALLPPTDGVSLVAMALPLVLLYEGTILLNNKKYYVWTRT
;
A
#
# COMPACT_ATOMS: atom_id res chain seq x y z
N MET A 1 -24.77 14.87 -4.32
CA MET A 1 -23.76 15.18 -3.27
C MET A 1 -24.01 14.41 -1.98
N GLU A 2 -25.27 14.12 -1.63
CA GLU A 2 -25.62 13.34 -0.44
C GLU A 2 -25.06 11.92 -0.45
N ASP A 3 -25.09 11.23 -1.58
CA ASP A 3 -24.57 9.86 -1.72
C ASP A 3 -23.05 9.76 -1.43
N LEU A 4 -22.25 10.75 -1.82
CA LEU A 4 -20.82 10.76 -1.55
C LEU A 4 -20.53 11.00 -0.06
N ARG A 5 -21.27 11.94 0.54
CA ARG A 5 -21.17 12.23 1.99
C ARG A 5 -21.51 11.00 2.82
N GLU A 6 -22.59 10.29 2.49
CA GLU A 6 -22.99 9.08 3.21
C GLU A 6 -21.94 7.96 3.09
N ARG A 7 -21.35 7.78 1.91
CA ARG A 7 -20.29 6.79 1.69
C ARG A 7 -19.01 7.13 2.44
N LEU A 8 -18.60 8.41 2.45
CA LEU A 8 -17.48 8.85 3.25
C LEU A 8 -17.72 8.65 4.75
N TYR A 9 -18.94 8.95 5.22
CA TYR A 9 -19.32 8.73 6.61
C TYR A 9 -19.24 7.25 7.01
N ARG A 10 -19.72 6.34 6.14
CA ARG A 10 -19.53 4.88 6.33
C ARG A 10 -18.07 4.48 6.34
N GLY A 11 -17.23 5.10 5.51
CA GLY A 11 -15.78 4.89 5.51
C GLY A 11 -15.14 5.28 6.84
N VAL A 12 -15.55 6.40 7.43
CA VAL A 12 -15.09 6.84 8.75
C VAL A 12 -15.57 5.87 9.85
N ILE A 13 -16.81 5.41 9.79
CA ILE A 13 -17.31 4.41 10.75
C ILE A 13 -16.49 3.11 10.65
N LEU A 14 -16.24 2.62 9.44
CA LEU A 14 -15.39 1.44 9.23
C LEU A 14 -13.99 1.66 9.81
N PHE A 15 -13.41 2.83 9.55
CA PHE A 15 -12.10 3.18 10.10
C PHE A 15 -12.09 3.09 11.64
N VAL A 16 -13.06 3.70 12.31
CA VAL A 16 -13.16 3.70 13.78
C VAL A 16 -13.38 2.28 14.33
N VAL A 17 -14.25 1.49 13.69
CA VAL A 17 -14.51 0.09 14.11
C VAL A 17 -13.26 -0.77 14.00
N PHE A 18 -12.57 -0.71 12.85
CA PHE A 18 -11.37 -1.51 12.63
C PHE A 18 -10.15 -0.99 13.41
N PHE A 19 -10.07 0.31 13.66
CA PHE A 19 -9.10 0.89 14.57
C PHE A 19 -9.27 0.33 16.00
N SER A 20 -10.49 0.39 16.52
CA SER A 20 -10.80 -0.10 17.86
C SER A 20 -10.56 -1.63 17.96
N GLY A 21 -10.98 -2.39 16.95
CA GLY A 21 -10.74 -3.83 16.88
C GLY A 21 -9.25 -4.16 16.82
N GLY A 22 -8.48 -3.42 16.04
CA GLY A 22 -7.01 -3.54 15.93
C GLY A 22 -6.31 -3.22 17.25
N PHE A 23 -6.70 -2.13 17.88
CA PHE A 23 -6.16 -1.73 19.17
C PHE A 23 -6.37 -2.82 20.23
N LEU A 24 -7.59 -3.35 20.34
CA LEU A 24 -7.92 -4.41 21.31
C LEU A 24 -7.21 -5.74 20.99
N SER A 25 -6.98 -6.05 19.72
CA SER A 25 -6.33 -7.29 19.27
C SER A 25 -4.80 -7.17 19.15
N ALA A 26 -4.23 -5.99 19.42
CA ALA A 26 -2.80 -5.70 19.22
C ALA A 26 -1.87 -6.71 19.88
N GLY A 27 -2.15 -7.16 21.11
CA GLY A 27 -1.33 -8.16 21.80
C GLY A 27 -1.28 -9.51 21.11
N ILE A 28 -2.38 -9.93 20.46
CA ILE A 28 -2.44 -11.21 19.72
C ILE A 28 -1.68 -11.07 18.40
N ILE A 29 -1.88 -9.93 17.70
CA ILE A 29 -1.22 -9.63 16.43
C ILE A 29 0.29 -9.50 16.63
N LEU A 30 0.71 -8.77 17.66
CA LEU A 30 2.11 -8.59 18.03
C LEU A 30 2.81 -9.93 18.24
N LYS A 31 2.21 -10.84 19.04
CA LYS A 31 2.76 -12.19 19.27
C LYS A 31 2.93 -12.98 17.96
N LYS A 32 2.00 -12.85 17.01
CA LYS A 32 2.09 -13.52 15.71
C LYS A 32 3.18 -12.90 14.83
N ILE A 33 3.27 -11.56 14.78
CA ILE A 33 4.30 -10.86 13.99
C ILE A 33 5.69 -11.22 14.51
N LEU A 34 5.91 -11.18 15.84
CA LEU A 34 7.19 -11.52 16.44
C LEU A 34 7.62 -12.98 16.18
N LYS A 35 6.66 -13.91 16.06
CA LYS A 35 6.96 -15.28 15.65
C LYS A 35 7.34 -15.41 14.17
N LEU A 36 6.74 -14.59 13.30
CA LEU A 36 7.04 -14.58 11.87
C LEU A 36 8.36 -13.89 11.55
N VAL A 37 8.68 -12.86 12.33
CA VAL A 37 9.86 -12.00 12.14
C VAL A 37 10.97 -12.43 13.12
N HIS A 38 11.30 -13.73 13.11
CA HIS A 38 12.46 -14.21 13.85
C HIS A 38 13.73 -13.89 13.07
N ILE A 39 14.47 -12.88 13.52
CA ILE A 39 15.78 -12.53 12.93
C ILE A 39 16.84 -12.98 13.92
N ASP A 40 17.69 -13.91 13.48
CA ASP A 40 18.76 -14.46 14.31
C ASP A 40 19.70 -13.36 14.82
N GLN A 41 20.12 -13.48 16.08
CA GLN A 41 21.08 -12.57 16.73
C GLN A 41 20.62 -11.11 16.88
N VAL A 42 19.31 -10.86 16.86
CA VAL A 42 18.72 -9.55 17.16
C VAL A 42 18.00 -9.63 18.50
N ILE A 43 18.38 -8.77 19.45
CA ILE A 43 17.69 -8.61 20.72
C ILE A 43 16.63 -7.53 20.53
N ILE A 44 15.38 -7.91 20.60
CA ILE A 44 14.26 -6.99 20.55
C ILE A 44 13.93 -6.55 21.97
N ALA A 45 14.04 -5.26 22.23
CA ALA A 45 13.82 -4.66 23.56
C ALA A 45 12.76 -3.56 23.50
N THR A 46 12.13 -3.30 24.65
CA THR A 46 11.25 -2.14 24.83
C THR A 46 12.06 -0.98 25.44
N SER A 47 11.81 0.23 24.93
CA SER A 47 12.50 1.44 25.43
C SER A 47 11.63 2.27 26.40
N SER A 48 10.32 1.99 26.46
CA SER A 48 9.38 2.74 27.28
C SER A 48 8.26 1.84 27.82
N PRO A 49 7.77 2.08 29.05
CA PRO A 49 6.59 1.38 29.57
C PRO A 49 5.32 1.58 28.72
N PHE A 50 5.19 2.73 28.05
CA PHE A 50 4.03 3.06 27.21
C PHE A 50 4.12 2.51 25.80
N GLN A 51 5.25 1.91 25.42
CA GLN A 51 5.49 1.43 24.06
C GLN A 51 4.46 0.40 23.57
N PHE A 52 3.89 -0.39 24.47
CA PHE A 52 2.79 -1.30 24.09
C PHE A 52 1.56 -0.54 23.61
N THR A 53 1.25 0.61 24.21
CA THR A 53 0.12 1.46 23.78
C THR A 53 0.37 2.06 22.42
N ASP A 54 1.61 2.52 22.15
CA ASP A 54 2.01 3.04 20.84
C ASP A 54 1.85 1.97 19.76
N ILE A 55 2.37 0.77 20.03
CA ILE A 55 2.22 -0.38 19.12
C ILE A 55 0.74 -0.73 18.91
N ALA A 56 -0.08 -0.68 19.96
CA ALA A 56 -1.50 -0.97 19.85
C ALA A 56 -2.22 0.08 18.97
N MET A 57 -1.84 1.35 19.06
CA MET A 57 -2.32 2.39 18.14
C MET A 57 -1.89 2.11 16.71
N ASP A 58 -0.62 1.79 16.47
CA ASP A 58 -0.10 1.49 15.13
C ASP A 58 -0.84 0.31 14.48
N VAL A 59 -1.05 -0.78 15.24
CA VAL A 59 -1.84 -1.94 14.78
C VAL A 59 -3.29 -1.53 14.49
N GLY A 60 -3.89 -0.68 15.32
CA GLY A 60 -5.23 -0.14 15.12
C GLY A 60 -5.30 0.68 13.82
N PHE A 61 -4.41 1.64 13.63
CA PHE A 61 -4.32 2.44 12.40
C PHE A 61 -4.08 1.59 11.17
N PHE A 62 -3.20 0.62 11.28
CA PHE A 62 -2.91 -0.31 10.20
C PHE A 62 -4.17 -1.08 9.75
N LEU A 63 -4.88 -1.74 10.66
CA LEU A 63 -6.10 -2.48 10.31
C LEU A 63 -7.20 -1.56 9.79
N ALA A 64 -7.34 -0.36 10.37
CA ALA A 64 -8.27 0.64 9.88
C ALA A 64 -7.96 1.05 8.42
N ILE A 65 -6.71 1.34 8.09
CA ILE A 65 -6.27 1.68 6.73
C ILE A 65 -6.48 0.51 5.78
N MET A 66 -6.09 -0.71 6.19
CA MET A 66 -6.20 -1.92 5.37
C MET A 66 -7.63 -2.18 4.87
N VAL A 67 -8.63 -1.86 5.68
CA VAL A 67 -10.04 -2.04 5.32
C VAL A 67 -10.65 -0.78 4.69
N SER A 68 -10.32 0.39 5.23
CA SER A 68 -10.95 1.64 4.79
C SER A 68 -10.47 2.10 3.42
N VAL A 69 -9.19 1.87 3.06
CA VAL A 69 -8.64 2.31 1.76
C VAL A 69 -9.32 1.60 0.59
N PRO A 70 -9.41 0.25 0.53
CA PRO A 70 -10.14 -0.42 -0.54
C PRO A 70 -11.62 -0.02 -0.58
N TYR A 71 -12.26 0.20 0.59
CA TYR A 71 -13.64 0.67 0.66
C TYR A 71 -13.79 2.09 0.09
N ILE A 72 -12.90 3.02 0.42
CA ILE A 72 -12.92 4.38 -0.10
C ILE A 72 -12.73 4.36 -1.62
N ILE A 73 -11.76 3.63 -2.12
CA ILE A 73 -11.52 3.45 -3.56
C ILE A 73 -12.77 2.88 -4.23
N HIS A 74 -13.36 1.84 -3.65
CA HIS A 74 -14.64 1.31 -4.14
C HIS A 74 -15.74 2.36 -4.15
N SER A 75 -15.86 3.17 -3.11
CA SER A 75 -16.88 4.23 -3.01
C SER A 75 -16.69 5.29 -4.09
N PHE A 76 -15.45 5.66 -4.42
CA PHE A 76 -15.14 6.52 -5.57
C PHE A 76 -15.57 5.88 -6.90
N TYR A 77 -15.30 4.60 -7.09
CA TYR A 77 -15.75 3.89 -8.29
C TYR A 77 -17.28 3.91 -8.42
N VAL A 78 -18.01 3.64 -7.35
CA VAL A 78 -19.48 3.65 -7.37
C VAL A 78 -20.04 5.04 -7.55
N PHE A 79 -19.40 6.08 -7.02
CA PHE A 79 -19.79 7.48 -7.25
C PHE A 79 -19.72 7.88 -8.74
N ILE A 80 -18.75 7.34 -9.47
CA ILE A 80 -18.54 7.60 -10.88
C ILE A 80 -19.48 6.77 -11.77
N LEU A 81 -20.04 5.66 -11.24
CA LEU A 81 -20.95 4.76 -11.98
C LEU A 81 -22.10 5.46 -12.73
N PRO A 82 -22.80 6.49 -12.20
CA PRO A 82 -23.87 7.15 -12.94
C PRO A 82 -23.42 7.80 -14.26
N ALA A 83 -22.16 8.24 -14.34
CA ALA A 83 -21.58 8.85 -15.54
C ALA A 83 -21.14 7.85 -16.60
N LEU A 84 -21.26 6.53 -16.34
CA LEU A 84 -20.75 5.46 -17.18
C LEU A 84 -21.88 4.64 -17.86
N THR A 85 -21.55 4.08 -19.02
CA THR A 85 -22.45 3.18 -19.76
C THR A 85 -22.66 1.85 -19.04
N ARG A 86 -23.74 1.11 -19.39
CA ARG A 86 -24.08 -0.19 -18.75
C ARG A 86 -22.95 -1.22 -18.83
N SER A 87 -22.22 -1.25 -19.93
CA SER A 87 -21.08 -2.17 -20.15
C SER A 87 -19.87 -1.82 -19.29
N GLU A 88 -19.67 -0.53 -19.00
CA GLU A 88 -18.60 -0.04 -18.16
C GLU A 88 -18.86 -0.28 -16.67
N LYS A 89 -20.13 -0.21 -16.25
CA LYS A 89 -20.55 -0.55 -14.89
C LYS A 89 -20.14 -1.98 -14.50
N ILE A 90 -20.38 -2.94 -15.37
CA ILE A 90 -20.02 -4.36 -15.12
C ILE A 90 -18.50 -4.53 -15.00
N LYS A 91 -17.72 -3.81 -15.84
CA LYS A 91 -16.25 -3.84 -15.80
C LYS A 91 -15.69 -3.20 -14.52
N LEU A 92 -16.37 -2.17 -14.02
CA LEU A 92 -16.01 -1.51 -12.74
C LEU A 92 -16.29 -2.41 -11.53
N PHE A 93 -17.41 -3.12 -11.50
CA PHE A 93 -17.68 -4.09 -10.46
C PHE A 93 -16.59 -5.18 -10.36
N LYS A 94 -16.05 -5.60 -11.50
CA LYS A 94 -14.92 -6.55 -11.56
C LYS A 94 -13.57 -5.95 -11.09
N SER A 95 -13.45 -4.63 -11.00
CA SER A 95 -12.23 -3.99 -10.50
C SER A 95 -12.13 -3.97 -8.97
N ILE A 96 -13.25 -4.18 -8.24
CA ILE A 96 -13.26 -4.18 -6.78
C ILE A 96 -12.41 -5.31 -6.18
N PRO A 97 -12.62 -6.59 -6.55
CA PRO A 97 -11.76 -7.66 -6.06
C PRO A 97 -10.31 -7.51 -6.52
N LEU A 98 -10.08 -6.87 -7.67
CA LEU A 98 -8.74 -6.56 -8.16
C LEU A 98 -8.06 -5.50 -7.29
N SER A 99 -8.79 -4.45 -6.84
CA SER A 99 -8.30 -3.45 -5.90
C SER A 99 -7.87 -4.11 -4.59
N VAL A 100 -8.75 -4.85 -3.94
CA VAL A 100 -8.42 -5.57 -2.71
C VAL A 100 -7.20 -6.49 -2.92
N GLY A 101 -7.14 -7.19 -4.06
CA GLY A 101 -6.01 -8.06 -4.40
C GLY A 101 -4.69 -7.29 -4.55
N LEU A 102 -4.70 -6.16 -5.27
CA LEU A 102 -3.51 -5.32 -5.46
C LEU A 102 -3.03 -4.71 -4.13
N PHE A 103 -3.96 -4.24 -3.30
CA PHE A 103 -3.62 -3.73 -1.98
C PHE A 103 -2.94 -4.80 -1.12
N ILE A 104 -3.51 -6.02 -1.06
CA ILE A 104 -2.95 -7.14 -0.30
C ILE A 104 -1.57 -7.52 -0.84
N VAL A 105 -1.41 -7.61 -2.16
CA VAL A 105 -0.11 -7.92 -2.79
C VAL A 105 0.92 -6.85 -2.45
N GLY A 106 0.57 -5.57 -2.57
CA GLY A 106 1.45 -4.45 -2.23
C GLY A 106 1.83 -4.43 -0.76
N PHE A 107 0.87 -4.73 0.13
CA PHE A 107 1.11 -4.85 1.55
C PHE A 107 2.12 -5.95 1.87
N PHE A 108 1.89 -7.18 1.41
CA PHE A 108 2.82 -8.28 1.66
C PHE A 108 4.18 -8.05 1.00
N TYR A 109 4.20 -7.41 -0.17
CA TYR A 109 5.45 -7.02 -0.81
C TYR A 109 6.27 -6.07 0.07
N GLY A 110 5.65 -5.03 0.64
CA GLY A 110 6.29 -4.10 1.58
C GLY A 110 6.79 -4.81 2.85
N PHE A 111 5.98 -5.70 3.39
CA PHE A 111 6.36 -6.50 4.55
C PHE A 111 7.61 -7.36 4.28
N PHE A 112 7.64 -8.06 3.15
CA PHE A 112 8.77 -8.91 2.78
C PHE A 112 10.04 -8.11 2.48
N ILE A 113 9.93 -6.97 1.79
CA ILE A 113 11.11 -6.12 1.53
C ILE A 113 11.73 -5.66 2.85
N LEU A 114 10.91 -5.16 3.79
CA LEU A 114 11.41 -4.75 5.10
C LEU A 114 12.04 -5.91 5.87
N TYR A 115 11.40 -7.07 5.87
CA TYR A 115 11.96 -8.26 6.52
C TYR A 115 13.35 -8.59 5.99
N TYR A 116 13.53 -8.62 4.66
CA TYR A 116 14.83 -8.91 4.04
C TYR A 116 15.84 -7.78 4.25
N ALA A 117 15.43 -6.51 4.14
CA ALA A 117 16.30 -5.36 4.35
C ALA A 117 16.86 -5.32 5.78
N LEU A 118 15.98 -5.54 6.76
CA LEU A 118 16.38 -5.57 8.16
C LEU A 118 17.29 -6.77 8.47
N GLY A 119 17.01 -7.94 7.90
CA GLY A 119 17.90 -9.10 7.99
C GLY A 119 19.28 -8.85 7.40
N LEU A 120 19.33 -8.16 6.25
CA LEU A 120 20.60 -7.75 5.63
C LEU A 120 21.39 -6.79 6.54
N LEU A 121 20.73 -5.75 7.06
CA LEU A 121 21.37 -4.78 7.96
C LEU A 121 21.85 -5.44 9.25
N ALA A 122 21.09 -6.38 9.82
CA ALA A 122 21.50 -7.15 10.97
C ALA A 122 22.77 -7.96 10.68
N SER A 123 22.84 -8.63 9.54
CA SER A 123 24.02 -9.43 9.14
C SER A 123 25.27 -8.57 8.93
N ILE A 124 25.12 -7.38 8.36
CA ILE A 124 26.24 -6.42 8.20
C ILE A 124 26.77 -5.98 9.55
N ASN A 125 25.88 -5.61 10.48
CA ASN A 125 26.29 -5.21 11.83
C ASN A 125 27.06 -6.32 12.55
N ILE A 126 26.60 -7.57 12.45
CA ILE A 126 27.26 -8.73 13.04
C ILE A 126 28.65 -8.92 12.43
N SER A 127 28.79 -8.79 11.12
CA SER A 127 30.09 -8.92 10.44
C SER A 127 31.11 -7.86 10.89
N LEU A 128 30.61 -6.70 11.37
CA LEU A 128 31.41 -5.62 11.94
C LEU A 128 31.65 -5.77 13.45
N GLY A 129 31.15 -6.83 14.08
CA GLY A 129 31.25 -7.04 15.53
C GLY A 129 30.28 -6.18 16.35
N ILE A 130 29.25 -5.60 15.74
CA ILE A 130 28.26 -4.74 16.37
C ILE A 130 27.07 -5.59 16.82
N ALA A 131 26.68 -5.52 18.08
CA ALA A 131 25.48 -6.17 18.59
C ALA A 131 24.21 -5.44 18.14
N ASN A 132 23.19 -6.20 17.72
CA ASN A 132 21.91 -5.66 17.28
C ASN A 132 20.93 -5.57 18.43
N PHE A 133 20.62 -4.34 18.88
CA PHE A 133 19.57 -4.04 19.84
C PHE A 133 18.51 -3.19 19.16
N TRP A 134 17.33 -3.76 18.91
CA TRP A 134 16.27 -3.07 18.18
C TRP A 134 15.10 -2.74 19.08
N ASN A 135 14.60 -1.50 18.93
CA ASN A 135 13.39 -1.05 19.58
C ASN A 135 12.19 -1.67 18.88
N ILE A 136 11.41 -2.46 19.63
CA ILE A 136 10.23 -3.16 19.09
C ILE A 136 9.20 -2.20 18.48
N GLY A 137 8.97 -1.02 19.09
CA GLY A 137 8.01 -0.05 18.56
C GLY A 137 8.44 0.49 17.21
N GLN A 138 9.64 1.03 17.12
CA GLN A 138 10.17 1.57 15.86
C GLN A 138 10.18 0.53 14.74
N PHE A 139 10.61 -0.69 15.07
CA PHE A 139 10.62 -1.81 14.13
C PHE A 139 9.23 -2.12 13.56
N LEU A 140 8.23 -2.27 14.45
CA LEU A 140 6.87 -2.59 14.05
C LEU A 140 6.19 -1.43 13.31
N THR A 141 6.34 -0.22 13.81
CA THR A 141 5.81 0.99 13.17
C THR A 141 6.32 1.12 11.75
N GLN A 142 7.64 0.97 11.54
CA GLN A 142 8.23 0.98 10.19
C GLN A 142 7.65 -0.11 9.30
N MET A 143 7.55 -1.34 9.81
CA MET A 143 7.00 -2.48 9.07
C MET A 143 5.56 -2.23 8.64
N LEU A 144 4.70 -1.78 9.57
CA LEU A 144 3.28 -1.58 9.30
C LEU A 144 3.04 -0.39 8.36
N ILE A 145 3.70 0.75 8.61
CA ILE A 145 3.55 1.96 7.78
C ILE A 145 4.02 1.71 6.37
N THR A 146 5.24 1.19 6.18
CA THR A 146 5.78 0.94 4.83
C THR A 146 4.93 -0.06 4.06
N SER A 147 4.48 -1.13 4.71
CA SER A 147 3.62 -2.13 4.08
C SER A 147 2.27 -1.54 3.68
N ALA A 148 1.65 -0.72 4.56
CA ALA A 148 0.38 -0.06 4.26
C ALA A 148 0.51 0.94 3.11
N LEU A 149 1.57 1.76 3.11
CA LEU A 149 1.83 2.74 2.05
C LEU A 149 2.12 2.06 0.70
N LEU A 150 2.91 0.97 0.67
CA LEU A 150 3.10 0.20 -0.55
C LEU A 150 1.79 -0.44 -1.02
N GLY A 151 0.96 -0.98 -0.12
CA GLY A 151 -0.37 -1.46 -0.47
C GLY A 151 -1.21 -0.38 -1.15
N LEU A 152 -1.19 0.85 -0.63
CA LEU A 152 -1.90 1.99 -1.22
C LEU A 152 -1.32 2.37 -2.59
N VAL A 153 0.00 2.36 -2.74
CA VAL A 153 0.66 2.71 -4.02
C VAL A 153 0.40 1.65 -5.09
N PHE A 154 0.20 0.40 -4.72
CA PHE A 154 -0.21 -0.66 -5.65
C PHE A 154 -1.61 -0.45 -6.23
N GLU A 155 -2.43 0.45 -5.68
CA GLU A 155 -3.71 0.88 -6.26
C GLU A 155 -3.55 1.87 -7.44
N LEU A 156 -2.37 2.47 -7.63
CA LEU A 156 -2.13 3.42 -8.72
C LEU A 156 -2.53 2.91 -10.12
N PRO A 157 -2.29 1.63 -10.51
CA PRO A 157 -2.73 1.10 -11.79
C PRO A 157 -4.24 1.22 -12.01
N LEU A 158 -5.02 0.97 -10.98
CA LEU A 158 -6.48 1.07 -11.03
C LEU A 158 -6.94 2.52 -11.11
N LEU A 159 -6.34 3.41 -10.31
CA LEU A 159 -6.63 4.84 -10.36
C LEU A 159 -6.31 5.43 -11.75
N LEU A 160 -5.13 5.13 -12.31
CA LEU A 160 -4.77 5.58 -13.65
C LEU A 160 -5.71 5.02 -14.73
N SER A 161 -6.07 3.75 -14.64
CA SER A 161 -7.04 3.12 -15.56
C SER A 161 -8.42 3.78 -15.47
N LEU A 162 -8.82 4.22 -14.27
CA LEU A 162 -10.06 4.96 -14.08
C LEU A 162 -9.98 6.34 -14.73
N LEU A 163 -8.90 7.10 -14.52
CA LEU A 163 -8.68 8.42 -15.13
C LEU A 163 -8.71 8.35 -16.67
N ILE A 164 -8.15 7.27 -17.25
CA ILE A 164 -8.22 7.04 -18.71
C ILE A 164 -9.67 6.80 -19.14
N LYS A 165 -10.44 6.00 -18.42
CA LYS A 165 -11.85 5.73 -18.75
C LYS A 165 -12.73 6.96 -18.64
N LEU A 166 -12.43 7.87 -17.72
CA LEU A 166 -13.13 9.15 -17.56
C LEU A 166 -12.72 10.20 -18.61
N GLY A 167 -11.75 9.90 -19.48
CA GLY A 167 -11.24 10.84 -20.46
C GLY A 167 -10.39 11.98 -19.89
N ILE A 168 -10.04 11.90 -18.59
CA ILE A 168 -9.19 12.91 -17.92
C ILE A 168 -7.74 12.82 -18.41
N THR A 169 -7.29 11.61 -18.74
CA THR A 169 -5.97 11.37 -19.32
C THR A 169 -6.05 10.31 -20.41
N THR A 170 -5.00 10.19 -21.22
CA THR A 170 -4.90 9.18 -22.27
C THR A 170 -3.69 8.28 -22.07
N PRO A 171 -3.69 7.03 -22.59
CA PRO A 171 -2.50 6.19 -22.55
C PRO A 171 -1.28 6.84 -23.19
N GLN A 172 -1.49 7.68 -24.22
CA GLN A 172 -0.43 8.40 -24.89
C GLN A 172 0.17 9.47 -24.00
N THR A 173 -0.65 10.21 -23.24
CA THR A 173 -0.17 11.20 -22.25
C THR A 173 0.68 10.54 -21.18
N LEU A 174 0.25 9.39 -20.67
CA LEU A 174 1.05 8.62 -19.70
C LEU A 174 2.37 8.17 -20.32
N LYS A 175 2.35 7.68 -21.55
CA LYS A 175 3.56 7.27 -22.27
C LYS A 175 4.55 8.40 -22.45
N ASN A 176 4.08 9.60 -22.77
CA ASN A 176 4.92 10.78 -22.97
C ASN A 176 5.53 11.28 -21.64
N ASN A 177 4.83 11.07 -20.52
CA ASN A 177 5.24 11.54 -19.19
C ASN A 177 5.95 10.46 -18.34
N ARG A 178 6.45 9.40 -18.95
CA ARG A 178 7.16 8.30 -18.25
C ARG A 178 8.28 8.79 -17.33
N ARG A 179 9.09 9.74 -17.80
CA ARG A 179 10.21 10.29 -17.03
C ARG A 179 9.75 10.89 -15.71
N ILE A 180 8.66 11.65 -15.74
CA ILE A 180 8.06 12.27 -14.55
C ILE A 180 7.49 11.19 -13.62
N ALA A 181 6.80 10.19 -14.18
CA ALA A 181 6.23 9.09 -13.39
C ALA A 181 7.32 8.28 -12.67
N TYR A 182 8.40 7.93 -13.35
CA TYR A 182 9.53 7.22 -12.74
C TYR A 182 10.23 8.06 -11.67
N PHE A 183 10.45 9.34 -11.94
CA PHE A 183 11.01 10.26 -10.97
C PHE A 183 10.12 10.33 -9.70
N LEU A 184 8.81 10.51 -9.87
CA LEU A 184 7.86 10.53 -8.74
C LEU A 184 7.84 9.20 -7.99
N THR A 185 7.94 8.07 -8.69
CA THR A 185 8.03 6.75 -8.07
C THR A 185 9.27 6.62 -7.20
N ILE A 186 10.44 7.05 -7.70
CA ILE A 186 11.69 7.03 -6.95
C ILE A 186 11.61 7.97 -5.75
N CYS A 187 11.09 9.19 -5.93
CA CYS A 187 10.90 10.14 -4.82
C CYS A 187 9.98 9.56 -3.74
N LEU A 188 8.89 8.92 -4.13
CA LEU A 188 7.93 8.33 -3.23
C LEU A 188 8.56 7.17 -2.44
N THR A 189 9.29 6.28 -3.12
CA THR A 189 9.98 5.17 -2.47
C THR A 189 11.13 5.63 -1.57
N ALA A 190 11.80 6.73 -1.91
CA ALA A 190 12.86 7.32 -1.08
C ALA A 190 12.35 7.92 0.24
N LEU A 191 11.05 8.25 0.32
CA LEU A 191 10.40 8.70 1.55
C LEU A 191 10.02 7.54 2.47
N LEU A 192 10.00 6.31 1.96
CA LEU A 192 9.64 5.13 2.74
C LEU A 192 10.89 4.53 3.41
N PRO A 193 10.81 4.14 4.69
CA PRO A 193 11.86 3.33 5.28
C PRO A 193 11.83 1.89 4.71
N PRO A 194 12.98 1.21 4.59
CA PRO A 194 14.34 1.67 4.87
C PRO A 194 14.91 2.53 3.73
N THR A 195 15.76 3.48 4.07
CA THR A 195 16.33 4.46 3.14
C THR A 195 17.67 3.99 2.52
N ASP A 196 17.89 2.70 2.43
CA ASP A 196 19.06 2.11 1.77
C ASP A 196 18.82 1.94 0.25
N GLY A 197 19.89 2.02 -0.54
CA GLY A 197 19.81 1.99 -1.99
C GLY A 197 19.23 0.70 -2.57
N VAL A 198 19.48 -0.46 -1.93
CA VAL A 198 18.96 -1.76 -2.37
C VAL A 198 17.45 -1.83 -2.20
N SER A 199 16.96 -1.47 -1.01
CA SER A 199 15.51 -1.45 -0.71
C SER A 199 14.78 -0.42 -1.55
N LEU A 200 15.38 0.76 -1.79
CA LEU A 200 14.80 1.79 -2.66
C LEU A 200 14.55 1.23 -4.07
N VAL A 201 15.56 0.60 -4.68
CA VAL A 201 15.42 0.00 -6.02
C VAL A 201 14.39 -1.14 -5.99
N ALA A 202 14.43 -2.00 -4.98
CA ALA A 202 13.49 -3.10 -4.82
C ALA A 202 12.05 -2.59 -4.69
N MET A 203 11.79 -1.50 -3.94
CA MET A 203 10.46 -0.90 -3.82
C MET A 203 10.02 -0.19 -5.10
N ALA A 204 10.92 0.52 -5.80
CA ALA A 204 10.59 1.27 -7.00
C ALA A 204 10.28 0.37 -8.20
N LEU A 205 10.98 -0.74 -8.35
CA LEU A 205 10.88 -1.63 -9.51
C LEU A 205 9.45 -2.12 -9.79
N PRO A 206 8.71 -2.72 -8.84
CA PRO A 206 7.34 -3.17 -9.11
C PRO A 206 6.40 -2.01 -9.42
N LEU A 207 6.61 -0.83 -8.82
CA LEU A 207 5.77 0.34 -9.09
C LEU A 207 5.94 0.82 -10.53
N VAL A 208 7.18 0.84 -11.03
CA VAL A 208 7.47 1.13 -12.45
C VAL A 208 6.83 0.08 -13.35
N LEU A 209 6.94 -1.21 -13.00
CA LEU A 209 6.31 -2.30 -13.76
C LEU A 209 4.78 -2.19 -13.78
N LEU A 210 4.15 -1.82 -12.65
CA LEU A 210 2.72 -1.59 -12.56
C LEU A 210 2.28 -0.38 -13.41
N TYR A 211 3.08 0.69 -13.44
CA TYR A 211 2.82 1.84 -14.30
C TYR A 211 2.87 1.47 -15.79
N GLU A 212 3.93 0.77 -16.23
CA GLU A 212 4.05 0.29 -17.61
C GLU A 212 2.95 -0.70 -17.97
N GLY A 213 2.63 -1.62 -17.08
CA GLY A 213 1.52 -2.55 -17.23
C GLY A 213 0.18 -1.82 -17.46
N THR A 214 -0.03 -0.72 -16.74
CA THR A 214 -1.23 0.11 -16.91
C THR A 214 -1.30 0.72 -18.31
N ILE A 215 -0.18 1.26 -18.80
CA ILE A 215 -0.11 1.83 -20.16
C ILE A 215 -0.39 0.73 -21.19
N LEU A 216 0.25 -0.43 -21.08
CA LEU A 216 0.10 -1.54 -22.03
C LEU A 216 -1.34 -2.06 -22.08
N LEU A 217 -1.97 -2.27 -20.92
CA LEU A 217 -3.33 -2.79 -20.82
C LEU A 217 -4.38 -1.81 -21.38
N ASN A 218 -4.19 -0.51 -21.16
CA ASN A 218 -5.13 0.49 -21.61
C ASN A 218 -4.88 0.92 -23.06
N ASN A 219 -3.64 0.86 -23.56
CA ASN A 219 -3.32 1.18 -24.96
C ASN A 219 -4.06 0.25 -25.94
N LYS A 220 -4.05 -1.07 -25.69
CA LYS A 220 -4.80 -2.04 -26.51
C LYS A 220 -6.30 -1.76 -26.55
N LYS A 221 -6.89 -1.28 -25.47
CA LYS A 221 -8.33 -0.97 -25.38
C LYS A 221 -8.67 0.37 -26.06
N TYR A 222 -7.82 1.37 -25.92
CA TYR A 222 -8.05 2.71 -26.49
C TYR A 222 -8.13 2.69 -28.00
N TYR A 223 -7.28 1.93 -28.70
CA TYR A 223 -7.31 1.79 -30.16
C TYR A 223 -8.55 1.06 -30.70
N VAL A 224 -9.18 0.22 -29.90
CA VAL A 224 -10.45 -0.46 -30.30
C VAL A 224 -11.63 0.53 -30.23
N TRP A 225 -11.62 1.50 -29.32
CA TRP A 225 -12.71 2.46 -29.12
C TRP A 225 -12.67 3.65 -30.08
N THR A 226 -11.49 4.03 -30.58
CA THR A 226 -11.36 5.14 -31.56
C THR A 226 -11.60 4.70 -33.00
N ARG A 227 -11.80 3.42 -33.27
CA ARG A 227 -12.09 2.86 -34.59
C ARG A 227 -13.56 2.46 -34.80
N THR A 228 -14.41 2.57 -33.80
CA THR A 228 -15.87 2.41 -33.86
C THR A 228 -16.58 3.73 -33.72
#